data_7442de83734c073bee3f7301aa4edc8a
#
_entry.id   7442de83734c073bee3f7301aa4edc8a
#
_cell.length_a   1.000
_cell.length_b   1.000
_cell.length_c   1.000
_cell.angle_alpha   90.00
_cell.angle_beta   90.00
_cell.angle_gamma   90.00
#
_symmetry.space_group_name_H-M   'P 1'
#
loop_
_entity.id
_entity.type
_entity.pdbx_description
1 polymer ?
#
loop_
_entity_poly.entity_id
_entity_poly.type
_entity_poly.pdbx_seq_one_letter_code
_entity_poly.pdbx_strand_id
1 'polypeptide(L)'
;MKLFRYYFILSMCLTVVQLSAQKMKDASVDASKPTNLYTQINSAFEYQSLKNGTHLFGTRINIQYAFNPDNLLLVEVPLLYNDNSKSFGISDTRVRYFHVVKRNITSRFIAIAPFADVTIPSGSFTKGLGSDVWSITAGLVAGYLISPKISMFPGIGYVHVTDPNKYAGSSQNGLNIQTNMSVSFSKRAFLFINPIVTFLSKTIWTGELNFNYMITPNKLKINFGYFPNFTNDISTFRIGTTLFL
;
A
#
# COMPACT_ATOMS: atom_id res chain seq x y z
N MET A 1 15.47 -19.80 -25.05
CA MET A 1 16.25 -18.91 -24.18
C MET A 1 15.41 -17.94 -23.33
N LYS A 2 14.30 -17.39 -23.79
CA LYS A 2 13.47 -16.44 -23.00
C LYS A 2 12.78 -17.11 -21.79
N LEU A 3 12.22 -18.32 -21.93
CA LEU A 3 11.56 -19.05 -20.85
C LEU A 3 12.51 -19.36 -19.67
N PHE A 4 13.76 -19.74 -19.95
CA PHE A 4 14.74 -20.08 -18.92
C PHE A 4 15.09 -18.91 -17.99
N ARG A 5 15.08 -17.68 -18.50
CA ARG A 5 15.27 -16.46 -17.68
C ARG A 5 14.14 -16.23 -16.68
N TYR A 6 12.89 -16.51 -17.06
CA TYR A 6 11.75 -16.35 -16.15
C TYR A 6 11.74 -17.40 -15.04
N TYR A 7 12.11 -18.65 -15.34
CA TYR A 7 12.25 -19.69 -14.32
C TYR A 7 13.38 -19.39 -13.33
N PHE A 8 14.50 -18.84 -13.82
CA PHE A 8 15.62 -18.47 -12.95
C PHE A 8 15.28 -17.32 -12.01
N ILE A 9 14.59 -16.29 -12.49
CA ILE A 9 14.12 -15.17 -11.66
C ILE A 9 13.09 -15.65 -10.64
N LEU A 10 12.14 -16.49 -11.04
CA LEU A 10 11.13 -17.06 -10.14
C LEU A 10 11.75 -17.96 -9.07
N SER A 11 12.74 -18.79 -9.44
CA SER A 11 13.49 -19.63 -8.50
C SER A 11 14.29 -18.79 -7.50
N MET A 12 14.94 -17.72 -7.96
CA MET A 12 15.71 -16.81 -7.11
C MET A 12 14.80 -16.05 -6.13
N CYS A 13 13.60 -15.64 -6.54
CA CYS A 13 12.60 -15.05 -5.65
C CYS A 13 12.12 -16.05 -4.59
N LEU A 14 11.88 -17.31 -4.95
CA LEU A 14 11.43 -18.36 -4.02
C LEU A 14 12.51 -18.72 -2.98
N THR A 15 13.80 -18.73 -3.35
CA THR A 15 14.90 -19.02 -2.41
C THR A 15 15.13 -17.88 -1.43
N VAL A 16 14.96 -16.62 -1.83
CA VAL A 16 15.06 -15.47 -0.93
C VAL A 16 13.93 -15.48 0.10
N VAL A 17 12.72 -15.89 -0.29
CA VAL A 17 11.58 -16.01 0.62
C VAL A 17 11.81 -17.09 1.69
N GLN A 18 12.44 -18.22 1.34
CA GLN A 18 12.73 -19.29 2.30
C GLN A 18 13.78 -18.91 3.35
N LEU A 19 14.78 -18.10 2.99
CA LEU A 19 15.83 -17.63 3.93
C LEU A 19 15.29 -16.65 4.98
N SER A 20 14.26 -15.90 4.65
CA SER A 20 13.62 -14.94 5.58
C SER A 20 12.63 -15.58 6.54
N ALA A 21 12.00 -16.69 6.16
CA ALA A 21 11.03 -17.42 7.00
C ALA A 21 11.66 -18.07 8.24
N GLN A 22 12.97 -18.33 8.24
CA GLN A 22 13.66 -18.94 9.37
C GLN A 22 13.86 -18.00 10.57
N LYS A 23 13.85 -16.67 10.38
CA LYS A 23 14.14 -15.70 11.46
C LYS A 23 12.93 -15.27 12.31
N MET A 24 11.70 -15.56 11.86
CA MET A 24 10.47 -15.09 12.53
C MET A 24 9.78 -16.15 13.40
N LYS A 25 10.43 -17.25 13.73
CA LYS A 25 9.79 -18.40 14.41
C LYS A 25 9.22 -18.12 15.82
N ASP A 26 9.63 -17.04 16.48
CA ASP A 26 9.31 -16.77 17.89
C ASP A 26 8.64 -15.42 18.19
N ALA A 27 8.43 -14.54 17.22
CA ALA A 27 7.77 -13.27 17.45
C ALA A 27 6.27 -13.31 17.11
N SER A 28 5.43 -12.95 18.06
CA SER A 28 3.99 -12.80 17.82
C SER A 28 3.74 -11.66 16.84
N VAL A 29 3.01 -11.93 15.74
CA VAL A 29 2.62 -10.91 14.77
C VAL A 29 1.52 -10.02 15.37
N ASP A 30 1.85 -8.76 15.66
CA ASP A 30 0.87 -7.72 15.97
C ASP A 30 0.69 -6.81 14.75
N ALA A 31 -0.12 -7.26 13.80
CA ALA A 31 -0.39 -6.55 12.55
C ALA A 31 -1.31 -5.31 12.73
N SER A 32 -1.77 -5.03 13.95
CA SER A 32 -2.56 -3.84 14.25
C SER A 32 -1.71 -2.56 14.33
N LYS A 33 -0.39 -2.71 14.40
CA LYS A 33 0.54 -1.56 14.46
C LYS A 33 1.31 -1.44 13.15
N PRO A 34 1.07 -0.39 12.34
CA PRO A 34 1.75 -0.18 11.06
C PRO A 34 3.27 -0.07 11.14
N THR A 35 3.82 0.24 12.31
CA THR A 35 5.27 0.29 12.54
C THR A 35 5.90 -1.07 12.82
N ASN A 36 5.10 -2.12 12.98
CA ASN A 36 5.59 -3.48 13.03
C ASN A 36 5.72 -4.00 11.60
N LEU A 37 6.94 -4.15 11.15
CA LEU A 37 7.25 -4.50 9.78
C LEU A 37 7.40 -6.02 9.65
N TYR A 38 6.64 -6.63 8.75
CA TYR A 38 6.63 -8.07 8.51
C TYR A 38 6.84 -8.37 7.04
N THR A 39 7.53 -9.46 6.75
CA THR A 39 7.50 -10.04 5.41
C THR A 39 6.16 -10.70 5.21
N GLN A 40 5.44 -10.29 4.14
CA GLN A 40 4.09 -10.79 3.87
C GLN A 40 3.73 -10.65 2.39
N ILE A 41 2.81 -11.51 1.97
CA ILE A 41 2.19 -11.43 0.64
C ILE A 41 0.69 -11.24 0.84
N ASN A 42 0.15 -10.20 0.22
CA ASN A 42 -1.29 -9.97 0.14
C ASN A 42 -1.76 -10.14 -1.30
N SER A 43 -2.84 -10.85 -1.50
CA SER A 43 -3.58 -10.92 -2.75
C SER A 43 -5.01 -10.49 -2.49
N ALA A 44 -5.51 -9.53 -3.27
CA ALA A 44 -6.85 -9.01 -3.13
C ALA A 44 -7.56 -8.94 -4.47
N PHE A 45 -8.84 -9.34 -4.52
CA PHE A 45 -9.74 -8.91 -5.56
C PHE A 45 -10.03 -7.43 -5.39
N GLU A 46 -9.99 -6.67 -6.47
CA GLU A 46 -10.23 -5.23 -6.52
C GLU A 46 -11.34 -4.91 -7.49
N TYR A 47 -12.23 -4.01 -7.08
CA TYR A 47 -13.26 -3.41 -7.92
C TYR A 47 -13.18 -1.89 -7.75
N GLN A 48 -13.10 -1.16 -8.86
CA GLN A 48 -13.14 0.29 -8.91
C GLN A 48 -14.32 0.77 -9.74
N SER A 49 -15.05 1.74 -9.21
CA SER A 49 -16.07 2.49 -9.93
C SER A 49 -15.57 3.91 -10.17
N LEU A 50 -15.51 4.33 -11.43
CA LEU A 50 -15.04 5.65 -11.83
C LEU A 50 -16.24 6.57 -12.11
N LYS A 51 -16.04 7.89 -11.97
CA LYS A 51 -17.05 8.92 -12.18
C LYS A 51 -17.79 8.83 -13.52
N ASN A 52 -17.10 8.41 -14.57
CA ASN A 52 -17.66 8.30 -15.94
C ASN A 52 -18.45 7.00 -16.19
N GLY A 53 -18.73 6.21 -15.14
CA GLY A 53 -19.42 4.93 -15.25
C GLY A 53 -18.54 3.77 -15.73
N THR A 54 -17.24 3.97 -15.91
CA THR A 54 -16.28 2.90 -16.19
C THR A 54 -15.99 2.10 -14.92
N HIS A 55 -15.87 0.79 -15.06
CA HIS A 55 -15.48 -0.08 -13.98
C HIS A 55 -14.16 -0.80 -14.28
N LEU A 56 -13.29 -0.85 -13.28
CA LEU A 56 -12.10 -1.70 -13.34
C LEU A 56 -12.22 -2.79 -12.27
N PHE A 57 -11.86 -4.01 -12.63
CA PHE A 57 -11.85 -5.11 -11.67
C PHE A 57 -10.74 -6.11 -11.98
N GLY A 58 -10.26 -6.78 -10.95
CA GLY A 58 -9.18 -7.74 -11.11
C GLY A 58 -8.50 -8.10 -9.81
N THR A 59 -7.21 -8.35 -9.87
CA THR A 59 -6.41 -8.77 -8.72
C THR A 59 -5.30 -7.77 -8.46
N ARG A 60 -5.08 -7.44 -7.18
CA ARG A 60 -3.95 -6.67 -6.72
C ARG A 60 -3.05 -7.55 -5.86
N ILE A 61 -1.78 -7.65 -6.24
CA ILE A 61 -0.76 -8.37 -5.49
C ILE A 61 0.13 -7.35 -4.80
N ASN A 62 0.32 -7.52 -3.49
CA ASN A 62 1.19 -6.69 -2.67
C ASN A 62 2.18 -7.59 -1.94
N ILE A 63 3.46 -7.37 -2.19
CA ILE A 63 4.56 -8.07 -1.54
C ILE A 63 5.28 -7.08 -0.65
N GLN A 64 5.38 -7.41 0.62
CA GLN A 64 6.15 -6.65 1.60
C GLN A 64 7.31 -7.51 2.06
N TYR A 65 8.52 -6.96 1.97
CA TYR A 65 9.74 -7.60 2.43
C TYR A 65 10.39 -6.77 3.53
N ALA A 66 10.38 -7.28 4.74
CA ALA A 66 11.07 -6.69 5.87
C ALA A 66 12.51 -7.23 5.92
N PHE A 67 13.49 -6.39 5.54
CA PHE A 67 14.91 -6.76 5.60
C PHE A 67 15.38 -7.00 7.04
N ASN A 68 14.77 -6.25 7.95
CA ASN A 68 14.96 -6.31 9.40
C ASN A 68 13.74 -5.65 10.06
N PRO A 69 13.65 -5.60 11.40
CA PRO A 69 12.52 -4.98 12.09
C PRO A 69 12.25 -3.52 11.73
N ASP A 70 13.24 -2.79 11.20
CA ASP A 70 13.16 -1.35 10.97
C ASP A 70 13.10 -0.96 9.50
N ASN A 71 13.28 -1.90 8.56
CA ASN A 71 13.32 -1.62 7.13
C ASN A 71 12.37 -2.51 6.34
N LEU A 72 11.52 -1.91 5.52
CA LEU A 72 10.55 -2.60 4.69
C LEU A 72 10.55 -2.04 3.27
N LEU A 73 10.54 -2.92 2.29
CA LEU A 73 10.19 -2.63 0.91
C LEU A 73 8.84 -3.24 0.59
N LEU A 74 7.97 -2.46 -0.03
CA LEU A 74 6.67 -2.89 -0.52
C LEU A 74 6.63 -2.70 -2.03
N VAL A 75 6.12 -3.71 -2.73
CA VAL A 75 5.80 -3.64 -4.17
C VAL A 75 4.35 -4.07 -4.35
N GLU A 76 3.56 -3.25 -5.04
CA GLU A 76 2.16 -3.49 -5.31
C GLU A 76 1.90 -3.44 -6.81
N VAL A 77 1.35 -4.53 -7.35
CA VAL A 77 1.07 -4.70 -8.78
C VAL A 77 -0.41 -5.03 -8.97
N PRO A 78 -1.20 -4.10 -9.55
CA PRO A 78 -2.58 -4.37 -9.92
C PRO A 78 -2.65 -4.99 -11.32
N LEU A 79 -3.47 -6.02 -11.48
CA LEU A 79 -3.83 -6.66 -12.73
C LEU A 79 -5.33 -6.45 -12.93
N LEU A 80 -5.72 -5.51 -13.78
CA LEU A 80 -7.10 -5.04 -13.90
C LEU A 80 -7.65 -5.23 -15.30
N TYR A 81 -8.95 -5.46 -15.37
CA TYR A 81 -9.75 -5.39 -16.57
C TYR A 81 -10.56 -4.09 -16.55
N ASN A 82 -10.54 -3.35 -17.65
CA ASN A 82 -11.34 -2.14 -17.87
C ASN A 82 -12.51 -2.51 -18.76
N ASP A 83 -13.73 -2.34 -18.24
CA ASP A 83 -14.97 -2.72 -18.94
C ASP A 83 -15.31 -1.80 -20.12
N ASN A 84 -14.87 -0.54 -20.10
CA ASN A 84 -15.09 0.40 -21.18
C ASN A 84 -14.18 0.11 -22.39
N SER A 85 -12.88 -0.01 -22.16
CA SER A 85 -11.91 -0.32 -23.23
C SER A 85 -11.82 -1.80 -23.58
N LYS A 86 -12.54 -2.69 -22.86
CA LYS A 86 -12.48 -4.15 -22.98
C LYS A 86 -11.05 -4.70 -22.92
N SER A 87 -10.20 -4.08 -22.09
CA SER A 87 -8.77 -4.37 -22.02
C SER A 87 -8.37 -4.91 -20.66
N PHE A 88 -7.53 -5.94 -20.65
CA PHE A 88 -6.87 -6.48 -19.44
C PHE A 88 -5.39 -6.15 -19.46
N GLY A 89 -4.81 -5.87 -18.29
CA GLY A 89 -3.38 -5.64 -18.17
C GLY A 89 -2.94 -5.18 -16.76
N ILE A 90 -1.65 -4.91 -16.65
CA ILE A 90 -1.06 -4.28 -15.47
C ILE A 90 -1.56 -2.83 -15.41
N SER A 91 -1.93 -2.37 -14.22
CA SER A 91 -2.15 -0.96 -13.90
C SER A 91 -0.88 -0.36 -13.29
N ASP A 92 -0.96 0.87 -12.79
CA ASP A 92 0.21 1.54 -12.24
C ASP A 92 0.75 0.82 -11.00
N THR A 93 2.02 0.49 -11.04
CA THR A 93 2.73 -0.24 -9.99
C THR A 93 3.20 0.73 -8.92
N ARG A 94 3.11 0.33 -7.66
CA ARG A 94 3.57 1.12 -6.53
C ARG A 94 4.74 0.45 -5.86
N VAL A 95 5.76 1.23 -5.52
CA VAL A 95 6.91 0.81 -4.71
C VAL A 95 7.03 1.75 -3.52
N ARG A 96 7.09 1.20 -2.32
CA ARG A 96 7.26 1.99 -1.08
C ARG A 96 8.42 1.44 -0.27
N TYR A 97 9.28 2.32 0.18
CA TYR A 97 10.28 2.03 1.21
C TYR A 97 9.88 2.72 2.51
N PHE A 98 10.03 2.00 3.62
CA PHE A 98 9.71 2.47 4.95
C PHE A 98 10.85 2.14 5.90
N HIS A 99 11.32 3.14 6.67
CA HIS A 99 12.40 2.99 7.63
C HIS A 99 11.99 3.52 9.01
N VAL A 100 12.02 2.67 10.04
CA VAL A 100 11.75 3.09 11.42
C VAL A 100 13.06 3.51 12.07
N VAL A 101 13.29 4.82 12.18
CA VAL A 101 14.52 5.39 12.75
C VAL A 101 14.62 5.13 14.23
N LYS A 102 13.50 5.23 14.96
CA LYS A 102 13.47 5.06 16.41
C LYS A 102 12.11 4.51 16.85
N ARG A 103 12.16 3.59 17.83
CA ARG A 103 11.00 2.99 18.48
C ARG A 103 10.98 3.34 19.97
N ASN A 104 9.80 3.26 20.59
CA ASN A 104 9.60 3.41 22.03
C ASN A 104 10.29 4.67 22.59
N ILE A 105 10.07 5.82 21.90
CA ILE A 105 10.68 7.11 22.25
C ILE A 105 10.18 7.56 23.63
N THR A 106 8.87 7.44 23.85
CA THR A 106 8.21 7.55 25.15
C THR A 106 7.11 6.50 25.26
N SER A 107 6.43 6.41 26.41
CA SER A 107 5.27 5.50 26.57
C SER A 107 4.12 5.78 25.60
N ARG A 108 4.01 6.99 25.05
CA ARG A 108 2.97 7.38 24.08
C ARG A 108 3.52 7.61 22.69
N PHE A 109 4.72 8.15 22.54
CA PHE A 109 5.38 8.35 21.25
C PHE A 109 6.17 7.09 20.89
N ILE A 110 5.56 6.23 20.05
CA ILE A 110 6.03 4.86 19.86
C ILE A 110 7.01 4.68 18.70
N ALA A 111 6.99 5.58 17.70
CA ALA A 111 7.93 5.48 16.57
C ALA A 111 8.02 6.78 15.77
N ILE A 112 9.13 6.91 15.03
CA ILE A 112 9.30 7.86 13.92
C ILE A 112 9.89 7.13 12.73
N ALA A 113 9.32 7.38 11.54
CA ALA A 113 9.68 6.66 10.33
C ALA A 113 9.61 7.55 9.09
N PRO A 114 10.74 7.83 8.42
CA PRO A 114 10.75 8.32 7.05
C PRO A 114 10.22 7.24 6.10
N PHE A 115 9.62 7.71 4.99
CA PHE A 115 9.16 6.85 3.90
C PHE A 115 9.40 7.50 2.55
N ALA A 116 9.53 6.66 1.53
CA ALA A 116 9.46 7.05 0.13
C ALA A 116 8.45 6.14 -0.58
N ASP A 117 7.59 6.72 -1.38
CA ASP A 117 6.50 6.06 -2.09
C ASP A 117 6.51 6.50 -3.56
N VAL A 118 6.59 5.57 -4.47
CA VAL A 118 6.69 5.82 -5.90
C VAL A 118 5.60 5.04 -6.63
N THR A 119 4.76 5.74 -7.37
CA THR A 119 3.85 5.14 -8.34
C THR A 119 4.48 5.23 -9.73
N ILE A 120 4.68 4.09 -10.36
CA ILE A 120 5.28 3.91 -11.67
C ILE A 120 4.15 3.80 -12.69
N PRO A 121 4.12 4.58 -13.78
CA PRO A 121 3.10 4.50 -14.82
C PRO A 121 3.29 3.26 -15.72
N SER A 122 3.24 2.08 -15.13
CA SER A 122 3.38 0.80 -15.83
C SER A 122 2.11 0.38 -16.56
N GLY A 123 0.98 0.98 -16.23
CA GLY A 123 -0.29 0.75 -16.87
C GLY A 123 -0.41 1.42 -18.24
N SER A 124 -1.24 0.86 -19.11
CA SER A 124 -1.52 1.47 -20.42
C SER A 124 -2.54 2.60 -20.29
N PHE A 125 -2.12 3.84 -20.47
CA PHE A 125 -2.99 5.01 -20.47
C PHE A 125 -4.11 4.91 -21.53
N THR A 126 -3.76 4.52 -22.77
CA THR A 126 -4.73 4.39 -23.86
C THR A 126 -5.80 3.32 -23.64
N LYS A 127 -5.52 2.36 -22.76
CA LYS A 127 -6.48 1.34 -22.32
C LYS A 127 -7.21 1.72 -21.02
N GLY A 128 -6.93 2.91 -20.46
CA GLY A 128 -7.47 3.36 -19.19
C GLY A 128 -7.02 2.50 -17.98
N LEU A 129 -5.82 1.94 -18.05
CA LEU A 129 -5.22 1.10 -17.00
C LEU A 129 -4.09 1.82 -16.25
N GLY A 130 -3.67 3.01 -16.69
CA GLY A 130 -2.57 3.75 -16.07
C GLY A 130 -2.74 5.27 -16.21
N SER A 131 -1.98 6.00 -15.40
CA SER A 131 -2.03 7.46 -15.28
C SER A 131 -1.09 8.21 -16.23
N ASP A 132 -0.11 7.52 -16.82
CA ASP A 132 0.96 8.09 -17.66
C ASP A 132 1.90 9.07 -16.93
N VAL A 133 1.82 9.15 -15.60
CA VAL A 133 2.67 10.03 -14.77
C VAL A 133 3.33 9.25 -13.64
N TRP A 134 4.57 9.61 -13.32
CA TRP A 134 5.20 9.19 -12.06
C TRP A 134 4.65 10.04 -10.93
N SER A 135 4.37 9.41 -9.79
CA SER A 135 4.07 10.12 -8.55
C SER A 135 5.07 9.68 -7.49
N ILE A 136 5.82 10.62 -6.95
CA ILE A 136 6.87 10.38 -5.95
C ILE A 136 6.48 11.14 -4.70
N THR A 137 6.39 10.44 -3.57
CA THR A 137 6.14 11.04 -2.26
C THR A 137 7.27 10.64 -1.31
N ALA A 138 7.88 11.61 -0.64
CA ALA A 138 8.85 11.36 0.42
C ALA A 138 8.44 12.15 1.67
N GLY A 139 8.49 11.51 2.83
CA GLY A 139 7.98 12.13 4.04
C GLY A 139 8.34 11.42 5.34
N LEU A 140 7.67 11.83 6.39
CA LEU A 140 7.83 11.32 7.75
C LEU A 140 6.48 10.91 8.33
N VAL A 141 6.48 9.84 9.09
CA VAL A 141 5.34 9.38 9.91
C VAL A 141 5.78 9.30 11.36
N ALA A 142 4.93 9.78 12.25
CA ALA A 142 5.12 9.71 13.69
C ALA A 142 4.03 8.82 14.32
N GLY A 143 4.42 7.85 15.14
CA GLY A 143 3.50 6.90 15.78
C GLY A 143 3.16 7.29 17.20
N TYR A 144 1.88 7.42 17.51
CA TYR A 144 1.35 7.72 18.84
C TYR A 144 0.40 6.64 19.33
N LEU A 145 0.56 6.23 20.58
CA LEU A 145 -0.38 5.37 21.28
C LEU A 145 -1.37 6.25 22.06
N ILE A 146 -2.60 6.34 21.56
CA ILE A 146 -3.69 7.09 22.21
C ILE A 146 -4.26 6.30 23.39
N SER A 147 -4.43 4.98 23.17
CA SER A 147 -4.85 4.03 24.19
C SER A 147 -4.31 2.63 23.85
N PRO A 148 -4.42 1.62 24.72
CA PRO A 148 -3.99 0.25 24.39
C PRO A 148 -4.64 -0.32 23.12
N LYS A 149 -5.81 0.22 22.71
CA LYS A 149 -6.56 -0.22 21.52
C LYS A 149 -6.48 0.73 20.35
N ILE A 150 -5.98 1.95 20.53
CA ILE A 150 -5.96 2.98 19.49
C ILE A 150 -4.56 3.52 19.33
N SER A 151 -4.01 3.40 18.14
CA SER A 151 -2.76 4.05 17.74
C SER A 151 -2.99 4.93 16.52
N MET A 152 -2.26 6.03 16.43
CA MET A 152 -2.37 7.03 15.38
C MET A 152 -0.98 7.30 14.78
N PHE A 153 -0.93 7.41 13.46
CA PHE A 153 0.30 7.58 12.70
C PHE A 153 0.15 8.76 11.73
N PRO A 154 0.12 10.02 12.26
CA PRO A 154 0.15 11.19 11.39
C PRO A 154 1.43 11.23 10.58
N GLY A 155 1.31 11.64 9.33
CA GLY A 155 2.42 11.76 8.39
C GLY A 155 2.27 12.99 7.51
N ILE A 156 3.41 13.52 7.10
CA ILE A 156 3.54 14.60 6.13
C ILE A 156 4.60 14.21 5.12
N GLY A 157 4.35 14.50 3.85
CA GLY A 157 5.29 14.22 2.75
C GLY A 157 5.23 15.27 1.66
N TYR A 158 6.37 15.49 1.03
CA TYR A 158 6.45 16.22 -0.23
C TYR A 158 6.05 15.29 -1.38
N VAL A 159 5.25 15.79 -2.30
CA VAL A 159 4.78 15.05 -3.48
C VAL A 159 5.26 15.74 -4.74
N HIS A 160 5.82 14.95 -5.65
CA HIS A 160 6.14 15.36 -7.02
C HIS A 160 5.39 14.44 -8.00
N VAL A 161 4.67 15.04 -8.94
CA VAL A 161 4.03 14.36 -10.06
C VAL A 161 4.65 14.86 -11.35
N THR A 162 5.14 13.96 -12.21
CA THR A 162 5.79 14.33 -13.47
C THR A 162 4.81 14.81 -14.51
N ASP A 163 5.34 15.43 -15.56
CA ASP A 163 4.59 15.71 -16.79
C ASP A 163 4.06 14.40 -17.40
N PRO A 164 2.82 14.37 -17.88
CA PRO A 164 2.33 13.24 -18.67
C PRO A 164 2.96 13.23 -20.06
N ASN A 165 3.16 12.04 -20.64
CA ASN A 165 3.72 11.90 -21.98
C ASN A 165 2.66 11.84 -23.09
N LYS A 166 1.41 11.47 -22.75
CA LYS A 166 0.35 11.15 -23.72
C LYS A 166 -0.82 12.11 -23.72
N TYR A 167 -0.82 13.10 -22.83
CA TYR A 167 -1.84 14.16 -22.79
C TYR A 167 -1.22 15.48 -22.32
N ALA A 168 -1.92 16.59 -22.54
CA ALA A 168 -1.45 17.90 -22.11
C ALA A 168 -1.47 18.03 -20.58
N GLY A 169 -0.38 18.43 -19.99
CA GLY A 169 -0.24 18.63 -18.54
C GLY A 169 1.15 19.14 -18.20
N SER A 170 1.35 19.52 -16.97
CA SER A 170 2.64 19.95 -16.44
C SER A 170 2.91 19.23 -15.13
N SER A 171 4.20 19.14 -14.77
CA SER A 171 4.60 18.60 -13.47
C SER A 171 4.01 19.43 -12.33
N GLN A 172 3.74 18.76 -11.23
CA GLN A 172 3.16 19.38 -10.05
C GLN A 172 3.96 18.99 -8.81
N ASN A 173 4.07 19.95 -7.91
CA ASN A 173 4.69 19.76 -6.61
C ASN A 173 3.70 20.11 -5.51
N GLY A 174 3.78 19.42 -4.38
CA GLY A 174 2.86 19.68 -3.31
C GLY A 174 3.17 18.98 -2.00
N LEU A 175 2.19 18.97 -1.12
CA LEU A 175 2.27 18.32 0.19
C LEU A 175 1.19 17.25 0.32
N ASN A 176 1.55 16.14 0.91
CA ASN A 176 0.64 15.09 1.34
C ASN A 176 0.56 15.09 2.87
N ILE A 177 -0.65 15.13 3.40
CA ILE A 177 -0.93 14.97 4.83
C ILE A 177 -1.82 13.75 4.98
N GLN A 178 -1.44 12.84 5.86
CA GLN A 178 -2.18 11.62 6.14
C GLN A 178 -2.22 11.34 7.64
N THR A 179 -3.22 10.60 8.08
CA THR A 179 -3.30 10.16 9.48
C THR A 179 -3.82 8.74 9.53
N ASN A 180 -2.91 7.77 9.47
CA ASN A 180 -3.29 6.38 9.63
C ASN A 180 -3.61 6.11 11.10
N MET A 181 -4.84 5.72 11.40
CA MET A 181 -5.32 5.33 12.72
C MET A 181 -5.64 3.84 12.72
N SER A 182 -5.12 3.12 13.71
CA SER A 182 -5.46 1.72 13.95
C SER A 182 -6.33 1.60 15.19
N VAL A 183 -7.48 0.94 15.06
CA VAL A 183 -8.41 0.64 16.15
C VAL A 183 -8.50 -0.87 16.32
N SER A 184 -8.00 -1.40 17.43
CA SER A 184 -8.03 -2.83 17.75
C SER A 184 -9.28 -3.18 18.54
N PHE A 185 -10.19 -3.98 17.98
CA PHE A 185 -11.37 -4.49 18.67
C PHE A 185 -11.04 -5.71 19.54
N SER A 186 -10.10 -6.53 19.05
CA SER A 186 -9.59 -7.72 19.73
C SER A 186 -8.16 -8.02 19.28
N LYS A 187 -7.53 -9.06 19.83
CA LYS A 187 -6.23 -9.57 19.35
C LYS A 187 -6.26 -10.02 17.88
N ARG A 188 -7.45 -10.26 17.31
CA ARG A 188 -7.61 -10.76 15.94
C ARG A 188 -8.25 -9.76 14.99
N ALA A 189 -9.03 -8.80 15.49
CA ALA A 189 -9.82 -7.87 14.67
C ALA A 189 -9.37 -6.44 14.90
N PHE A 190 -9.06 -5.73 13.81
CA PHE A 190 -8.67 -4.33 13.84
C PHE A 190 -9.08 -3.60 12.56
N LEU A 191 -9.21 -2.29 12.66
CA LEU A 191 -9.59 -1.39 11.59
C LEU A 191 -8.47 -0.38 11.37
N PHE A 192 -8.05 -0.18 10.12
CA PHE A 192 -7.26 0.96 9.70
C PHE A 192 -8.15 2.02 9.06
N ILE A 193 -7.93 3.27 9.43
CA ILE A 193 -8.61 4.46 8.90
C ILE A 193 -7.51 5.45 8.54
N ASN A 194 -7.43 5.88 7.29
CA ASN A 194 -6.40 6.79 6.82
C ASN A 194 -7.00 7.87 5.92
N PRO A 195 -7.46 9.01 6.46
CA PRO A 195 -7.75 10.18 5.64
C PRO A 195 -6.46 10.77 5.09
N ILE A 196 -6.48 11.12 3.81
CA ILE A 196 -5.33 11.63 3.08
C ILE A 196 -5.74 12.89 2.31
N VAL A 197 -4.97 13.95 2.47
CA VAL A 197 -5.12 15.19 1.71
C VAL A 197 -3.83 15.49 0.98
N THR A 198 -3.91 15.67 -0.33
CA THR A 198 -2.77 16.04 -1.15
C THR A 198 -3.01 17.41 -1.78
N PHE A 199 -2.16 18.36 -1.46
CA PHE A 199 -2.17 19.72 -1.98
C PHE A 199 -1.26 19.79 -3.21
N LEU A 200 -1.87 19.81 -4.40
CA LEU A 200 -1.23 20.06 -5.69
C LEU A 200 -1.86 21.33 -6.29
N SER A 201 -1.86 21.47 -7.61
CA SER A 201 -2.65 22.52 -8.29
C SER A 201 -4.14 22.45 -7.93
N LYS A 202 -4.62 21.27 -7.62
CA LYS A 202 -5.95 20.97 -7.06
C LYS A 202 -5.77 20.14 -5.78
N THR A 203 -6.52 20.46 -4.74
CA THR A 203 -6.55 19.65 -3.52
C THR A 203 -7.27 18.33 -3.77
N ILE A 204 -6.60 17.22 -3.46
CA ILE A 204 -7.12 15.86 -3.64
C ILE A 204 -7.40 15.25 -2.27
N TRP A 205 -8.65 14.85 -2.06
CA TRP A 205 -9.11 14.15 -0.86
C TRP A 205 -9.30 12.68 -1.16
N THR A 206 -8.56 11.84 -0.46
CA THR A 206 -8.71 10.38 -0.53
C THR A 206 -8.83 9.79 0.87
N GLY A 207 -9.20 8.52 0.95
CA GLY A 207 -9.27 7.81 2.22
C GLY A 207 -8.98 6.33 2.05
N GLU A 208 -8.67 5.70 3.17
CA GLU A 208 -8.54 4.26 3.28
C GLU A 208 -9.29 3.81 4.53
N LEU A 209 -10.20 2.86 4.37
CA LEU A 209 -10.88 2.17 5.45
C LEU A 209 -10.66 0.69 5.24
N ASN A 210 -9.95 0.02 6.14
CA ASN A 210 -9.54 -1.37 5.94
C ASN A 210 -9.77 -2.19 7.21
N PHE A 211 -10.82 -3.01 7.22
CA PHE A 211 -11.09 -3.98 8.27
C PHE A 211 -10.25 -5.23 8.06
N ASN A 212 -9.61 -5.70 9.12
CA ASN A 212 -8.69 -6.82 9.12
C ASN A 212 -9.08 -7.84 10.18
N TYR A 213 -9.01 -9.12 9.83
CA TYR A 213 -9.26 -10.22 10.75
C TYR A 213 -8.23 -11.33 10.59
N MET A 214 -7.52 -11.66 11.69
CA MET A 214 -6.57 -12.78 11.75
C MET A 214 -7.33 -14.10 11.84
N ILE A 215 -7.41 -14.85 10.73
CA ILE A 215 -8.00 -16.18 10.69
C ILE A 215 -7.12 -17.12 11.52
N THR A 216 -5.85 -17.18 11.17
CA THR A 216 -4.85 -17.93 11.91
C THR A 216 -3.86 -16.94 12.52
N PRO A 217 -3.70 -16.89 13.85
CA PRO A 217 -2.73 -16.03 14.49
C PRO A 217 -1.35 -16.20 13.87
N ASN A 218 -0.67 -15.09 13.65
CA ASN A 218 0.69 -15.00 13.10
C ASN A 218 0.89 -15.52 11.67
N LYS A 219 -0.17 -15.98 10.98
CA LYS A 219 -0.02 -16.59 9.65
C LYS A 219 -0.95 -16.02 8.60
N LEU A 220 -2.23 -15.98 8.85
CA LEU A 220 -3.23 -15.67 7.82
C LEU A 220 -4.22 -14.62 8.30
N LYS A 221 -4.36 -13.58 7.50
CA LYS A 221 -5.30 -12.48 7.70
C LYS A 221 -6.19 -12.33 6.47
N ILE A 222 -7.47 -12.03 6.68
CA ILE A 222 -8.36 -11.49 5.64
C ILE A 222 -8.54 -10.00 5.86
N ASN A 223 -8.81 -9.29 4.78
CA ASN A 223 -9.09 -7.87 4.82
C ASN A 223 -10.20 -7.47 3.86
N PHE A 224 -10.96 -6.44 4.28
CA PHE A 224 -12.01 -5.79 3.49
C PHE A 224 -11.68 -4.30 3.49
N GLY A 225 -11.43 -3.74 2.31
CA GLY A 225 -11.00 -2.37 2.16
C GLY A 225 -11.94 -1.54 1.30
N TYR A 226 -12.11 -0.28 1.69
CA TYR A 226 -12.74 0.77 0.91
C TYR A 226 -11.79 1.95 0.78
N PHE A 227 -11.50 2.37 -0.45
CA PHE A 227 -10.51 3.39 -0.78
C PHE A 227 -11.15 4.44 -1.69
N PRO A 228 -11.85 5.43 -1.12
CA PRO A 228 -12.47 6.50 -1.89
C PRO A 228 -11.45 7.55 -2.33
N ASN A 229 -11.66 8.07 -3.53
CA ASN A 229 -11.11 9.35 -3.97
C ASN A 229 -12.29 10.32 -4.15
N PHE A 230 -12.56 11.09 -3.10
CA PHE A 230 -13.70 12.00 -3.04
C PHE A 230 -13.62 13.13 -4.07
N THR A 231 -12.40 13.55 -4.43
CA THR A 231 -12.17 14.64 -5.39
C THR A 231 -12.47 14.21 -6.82
N ASN A 232 -12.13 12.97 -7.15
CA ASN A 232 -12.29 12.43 -8.51
C ASN A 232 -13.50 11.50 -8.62
N ASP A 233 -14.29 11.34 -7.56
CA ASP A 233 -15.46 10.48 -7.50
C ASP A 233 -15.14 9.03 -7.93
N ILE A 234 -14.08 8.47 -7.31
CA ILE A 234 -13.66 7.09 -7.52
C ILE A 234 -13.88 6.32 -6.24
N SER A 235 -14.55 5.18 -6.33
CA SER A 235 -14.74 4.23 -5.23
C SER A 235 -14.02 2.93 -5.53
N THR A 236 -13.09 2.53 -4.66
CA THR A 236 -12.38 1.26 -4.80
C THR A 236 -12.69 0.35 -3.63
N PHE A 237 -13.09 -0.89 -3.91
CA PHE A 237 -13.34 -1.93 -2.94
C PHE A 237 -12.33 -3.06 -3.12
N ARG A 238 -11.84 -3.60 -2.01
CA ARG A 238 -10.90 -4.74 -1.99
C ARG A 238 -11.32 -5.79 -0.99
N ILE A 239 -11.21 -7.05 -1.39
CA ILE A 239 -11.32 -8.21 -0.51
C ILE A 239 -10.06 -9.04 -0.72
N GLY A 240 -9.31 -9.28 0.34
CA GLY A 240 -8.02 -9.94 0.19
C GLY A 240 -7.62 -10.83 1.35
N THR A 241 -6.56 -11.56 1.10
CA THR A 241 -5.89 -12.40 2.09
C THR A 241 -4.41 -12.01 2.19
N THR A 242 -3.87 -12.05 3.39
CA THR A 242 -2.46 -11.79 3.66
C THR A 242 -1.85 -13.00 4.35
N LEU A 243 -0.77 -13.52 3.78
CA LEU A 243 0.08 -14.54 4.38
C LEU A 243 1.32 -13.87 4.95
N PHE A 244 1.58 -14.03 6.25
CA PHE A 244 2.81 -13.64 6.93
C PHE A 244 3.85 -14.77 6.81
N LEU A 245 5.09 -14.41 6.48
CA LEU A 245 6.20 -15.31 6.19
C LEU A 245 7.28 -15.27 7.27
#